data_6e65e8a0f128a658f0a30ad270174bd6
#
_entry.id   6e65e8a0f128a658f0a30ad270174bd6
#
_cell.length_a   1.000
_cell.length_b   1.000
_cell.length_c   1.000
_cell.angle_alpha   90.00
_cell.angle_beta   90.00
_cell.angle_gamma   90.00
#
_symmetry.space_group_name_H-M   'P 1'
#
loop_
_entity.id
_entity.type
_entity.pdbx_description
1 polymer ?
#
loop_
_entity_poly.entity_id
_entity_poly.type
_entity_poly.pdbx_seq_one_letter_code
_entity_poly.pdbx_strand_id
1 'polypeptide(L)' 'MNSNVISSALKKLRKEYGLTQVDLAMKSGVGLNSVRELEQGKATVRMDKVAQVFDLFGYELVPQKKVK' A
#
# COMPACT_ATOMS: atom_id res chain seq x y z
N MET A 1 3.23 14.27 -2.14
CA MET A 1 3.56 12.90 -2.57
C MET A 1 2.55 12.46 -3.62
N ASN A 2 3.05 11.80 -4.65
CA ASN A 2 2.19 11.26 -5.68
C ASN A 2 1.66 9.89 -5.23
N SER A 3 0.33 9.73 -5.21
CA SER A 3 -0.30 8.47 -4.82
C SER A 3 0.12 7.29 -5.72
N ASN A 4 0.53 7.57 -6.96
CA ASN A 4 1.00 6.54 -7.88
C ASN A 4 2.30 5.87 -7.42
N VAL A 5 3.13 6.57 -6.69
CA VAL A 5 4.36 5.99 -6.13
C VAL A 5 4.00 4.89 -5.13
N ILE A 6 3.04 5.19 -4.25
CA ILE A 6 2.58 4.22 -3.24
C ILE A 6 1.88 3.05 -3.90
N SER A 7 0.99 3.31 -4.86
CA SER A 7 0.24 2.25 -5.54
C SER A 7 1.15 1.31 -6.31
N SER A 8 2.13 1.86 -7.01
CA SER A 8 3.11 1.07 -7.76
C SER A 8 3.98 0.22 -6.85
N ALA A 9 4.43 0.80 -5.73
CA ALA A 9 5.25 0.08 -4.77
C ALA A 9 4.46 -1.09 -4.16
N LEU A 10 3.20 -0.85 -3.82
CA LEU A 10 2.37 -1.89 -3.23
C LEU A 10 2.11 -3.04 -4.20
N LYS A 11 1.76 -2.73 -5.44
CA LYS A 11 1.56 -3.76 -6.47
C LYS A 11 2.80 -4.60 -6.65
N LYS A 12 3.96 -3.97 -6.71
CA LYS A 12 5.23 -4.66 -6.89
C LYS A 12 5.49 -5.61 -5.73
N LEU A 13 5.35 -5.13 -4.50
CA LEU A 13 5.54 -5.96 -3.32
C LEU A 13 4.58 -7.13 -3.28
N ARG A 14 3.31 -6.86 -3.55
CA ARG A 14 2.29 -7.91 -3.54
C ARG A 14 2.65 -9.02 -4.52
N LYS A 15 3.04 -8.65 -5.74
CA LYS A 15 3.38 -9.62 -6.78
C LYS A 15 4.67 -10.37 -6.46
N GLU A 16 5.65 -9.69 -5.89
CA GLU A 16 6.91 -10.33 -5.47
C GLU A 16 6.66 -11.41 -4.42
N TYR A 17 5.68 -11.20 -3.54
CA TYR A 17 5.33 -12.16 -2.50
C TYR A 17 4.29 -13.18 -2.97
N GLY A 18 3.87 -13.13 -4.24
CA GLY A 18 2.92 -14.08 -4.79
C GLY A 18 1.51 -13.97 -4.21
N LEU A 19 1.10 -12.78 -3.78
CA LEU A 19 -0.19 -12.58 -3.14
C LEU A 19 -1.21 -12.01 -4.11
N THR A 20 -2.47 -12.45 -3.95
CA THR A 20 -3.60 -11.77 -4.59
C THR A 20 -4.00 -10.57 -3.74
N GLN A 21 -4.87 -9.71 -4.28
CA GLN A 21 -5.43 -8.59 -3.50
C GLN A 21 -6.20 -9.10 -2.29
N VAL A 22 -6.93 -10.21 -2.46
CA VAL A 22 -7.67 -10.83 -1.36
C VAL A 22 -6.71 -11.32 -0.28
N ASP A 23 -5.62 -11.98 -0.68
CA ASP A 23 -4.61 -12.44 0.26
C ASP A 23 -4.01 -11.28 1.04
N LEU A 24 -3.71 -10.19 0.35
CA LEU A 24 -3.14 -9.01 0.97
C LEU A 24 -4.10 -8.41 2.00
N ALA A 25 -5.37 -8.31 1.64
CA ALA A 25 -6.39 -7.80 2.55
C ALA A 25 -6.49 -8.66 3.81
N MET A 26 -6.53 -9.97 3.65
CA MET A 26 -6.64 -10.89 4.77
C MET A 26 -5.41 -10.85 5.67
N LYS A 27 -4.22 -10.84 5.09
CA LYS A 27 -2.98 -10.86 5.87
C LYS A 27 -2.68 -9.55 6.57
N SER A 28 -3.04 -8.43 5.95
CA SER A 28 -2.79 -7.10 6.52
C SER A 28 -3.87 -6.66 7.50
N GLY A 29 -5.06 -7.26 7.42
CA GLY A 29 -6.21 -6.82 8.20
C GLY A 29 -6.90 -5.59 7.62
N VAL A 30 -6.49 -5.16 6.43
CA VAL A 30 -7.11 -4.03 5.74
C VAL A 30 -8.17 -4.56 4.78
N GLY A 31 -9.31 -3.87 4.68
CA GLY A 31 -10.40 -4.31 3.83
C GLY A 31 -10.01 -4.38 2.35
N LEU A 32 -10.63 -5.31 1.63
CA LEU A 32 -10.33 -5.53 0.22
C LEU A 32 -10.56 -4.28 -0.62
N ASN A 33 -11.65 -3.54 -0.35
CA ASN A 33 -11.92 -2.31 -1.08
C ASN A 33 -10.80 -1.27 -0.88
N SER A 34 -10.28 -1.18 0.34
CA SER A 34 -9.16 -0.27 0.62
C SER A 34 -7.90 -0.69 -0.11
N VAL A 35 -7.62 -1.99 -0.17
CA VAL A 35 -6.48 -2.51 -0.94
C VAL A 35 -6.62 -2.15 -2.41
N ARG A 36 -7.81 -2.37 -2.98
CA ARG A 36 -8.07 -2.04 -4.38
C ARG A 36 -7.89 -0.56 -4.66
N GLU A 37 -8.46 0.30 -3.81
CA GLU A 37 -8.34 1.75 -3.95
C GLU A 37 -6.89 2.21 -3.85
N LEU A 38 -6.15 1.61 -2.95
CA LEU A 38 -4.75 1.92 -2.75
C LEU A 38 -3.94 1.58 -4.00
N GLU A 39 -4.17 0.41 -4.58
CA GLU A 39 -3.49 -0.02 -5.80
C GLU A 39 -3.93 0.76 -7.04
N GLN A 40 -5.12 1.36 -7.01
CA GLN A 40 -5.59 2.24 -8.07
C GLN A 40 -5.03 3.65 -7.96
N GLY A 41 -4.33 3.96 -6.87
CA GLY A 41 -3.75 5.27 -6.66
C GLY A 41 -4.75 6.33 -6.19
N LYS A 42 -5.87 5.93 -5.61
CA LYS A 42 -6.86 6.88 -5.10
C LYS A 42 -6.34 7.59 -3.86
N ALA A 43 -6.55 8.90 -3.81
CA ALA A 43 -6.06 9.73 -2.72
C ALA A 43 -6.93 9.67 -1.45
N THR A 44 -8.05 8.95 -1.51
CA THR A 44 -9.00 8.88 -0.41
C THR A 44 -8.65 7.81 0.63
N VAL A 45 -7.65 6.97 0.37
CA VAL A 45 -7.27 5.94 1.32
C VAL A 45 -6.57 6.55 2.52
N ARG A 46 -6.98 6.15 3.71
CA ARG A 46 -6.43 6.69 4.95
C ARG A 46 -4.98 6.26 5.16
N MET A 47 -4.19 7.15 5.72
CA MET A 47 -2.76 6.91 5.94
C MET A 47 -2.53 5.75 6.91
N ASP A 48 -3.37 5.57 7.92
CA ASP A 48 -3.23 4.46 8.86
C ASP A 48 -3.40 3.10 8.17
N LYS A 49 -4.30 3.02 7.20
CA LYS A 49 -4.49 1.80 6.42
C LYS A 49 -3.31 1.54 5.47
N VAL A 50 -2.78 2.61 4.88
CA VAL A 50 -1.59 2.52 4.02
C VAL A 50 -0.43 1.97 4.84
N ALA A 51 -0.20 2.52 6.02
CA ALA A 51 0.86 2.07 6.90
C ALA A 51 0.68 0.61 7.29
N GLN A 52 -0.55 0.20 7.60
CA GLN A 52 -0.85 -1.17 8.01
C GLN A 52 -0.53 -2.18 6.91
N VAL A 53 -0.86 -1.84 5.66
CA VAL A 53 -0.57 -2.71 4.53
C VAL A 53 0.94 -2.85 4.31
N PHE A 54 1.67 -1.75 4.34
CA PHE A 54 3.11 -1.78 4.15
C PHE A 54 3.85 -2.47 5.31
N ASP A 55 3.30 -2.37 6.52
CA ASP A 55 3.87 -3.04 7.68
C ASP A 55 3.95 -4.56 7.49
N LEU A 56 3.01 -5.14 6.76
CA LEU A 56 3.02 -6.56 6.44
C LEU A 56 4.32 -6.98 5.76
N PHE A 57 4.90 -6.10 4.96
CA PHE A 57 6.13 -6.36 4.21
C PHE A 57 7.37 -5.84 4.94
N GLY A 58 7.22 -5.32 6.15
CA GLY A 58 8.33 -4.76 6.91
C GLY A 58 8.74 -3.37 6.49
N TYR A 59 7.83 -2.62 5.85
CA TYR A 59 8.08 -1.24 5.43
C TYR A 59 7.41 -0.26 6.35
N GLU A 60 8.04 0.89 6.54
CA GLU A 60 7.47 2.01 7.29
C GLU A 60 7.21 3.17 6.34
N LEU A 61 6.21 3.98 6.70
CA LEU A 61 5.99 5.25 6.02
C LEU A 61 6.68 6.35 6.82
N VAL A 62 7.65 7.00 6.20
CA VAL A 62 8.40 8.06 6.86
C VAL A 62 8.42 9.30 5.97
N PRO A 63 8.39 10.49 6.57
CA PRO A 63 8.53 11.71 5.79
C PRO A 63 9.94 11.79 5.23
N GLN A 64 10.04 12.28 4.01
CA GLN A 64 11.31 12.45 3.34
C GLN A 64 11.35 13.81 2.68
N LYS A 65 12.44 14.52 2.87
CA LYS A 65 12.62 15.82 2.27
C LYS A 65 12.72 15.69 0.76
N LYS A 66 12.02 16.57 0.04
CA LYS A 66 12.14 16.58 -1.41
C LYS A 66 13.52 17.00 -1.82
N VAL A 67 14.05 16.31 -2.81
CA VAL A 67 15.32 16.67 -3.46
C VAL A 67 14.97 17.39 -4.75
N LYS A 68 15.62 18.50 -4.97
CA LYS A 68 15.44 19.27 -6.20
C LYS A 68 16.70 19.28 -7.01
#